data_a7a04ad82ebd74dbcc2204931d9834ea
#
_entry.id   a7a04ad82ebd74dbcc2204931d9834ea
#
_cell.length_a   1.000
_cell.length_b   1.000
_cell.length_c   1.000
_cell.angle_alpha   90.00
_cell.angle_beta   90.00
_cell.angle_gamma   90.00
#
_symmetry.space_group_name_H-M   'P 1'
#
loop_
_entity.id
_entity.type
_entity.pdbx_description
1 polymer ?
#
loop_
_entity_poly.entity_id
_entity_poly.type
_entity_poly.pdbx_seq_one_letter_code
_entity_poly.pdbx_strand_id
1 'polypeptide(L)'
;MALAAVAVLALAISLSVSTRREHARVVASLPASVGSYSALAAATGPRARARETSCGVALDNRLVGVYSPVLPCGVRLYLDHGSHHVLASVVGRPPTVLAAEFALTPALARRLGVNGVRRIHWSYAAQT
;
A
#
# COMPACT_ATOMS: atom_id res chain seq x y z
N MET A 1 -55.48 -16.16 13.49
CA MET A 1 -54.32 -17.06 13.46
C MET A 1 -53.54 -17.06 12.15
N ALA A 2 -54.15 -16.92 11.01
CA ALA A 2 -53.47 -16.87 9.72
C ALA A 2 -52.57 -15.62 9.54
N LEU A 3 -52.92 -14.48 10.11
CA LEU A 3 -52.18 -13.23 10.03
C LEU A 3 -50.85 -13.28 10.79
N ALA A 4 -50.75 -14.00 11.90
CA ALA A 4 -49.53 -14.13 12.66
C ALA A 4 -48.47 -14.96 11.92
N ALA A 5 -48.87 -16.01 11.21
CA ALA A 5 -47.97 -16.83 10.42
C ALA A 5 -47.32 -16.07 9.24
N VAL A 6 -48.09 -15.20 8.60
CA VAL A 6 -47.60 -14.38 7.48
C VAL A 6 -46.57 -13.35 7.96
N ALA A 7 -46.78 -12.75 9.15
CA ALA A 7 -45.86 -11.79 9.72
C ALA A 7 -44.50 -12.42 10.06
N VAL A 8 -44.47 -13.64 10.58
CA VAL A 8 -43.23 -14.36 10.89
C VAL A 8 -42.46 -14.69 9.62
N LEU A 9 -43.10 -15.10 8.55
CA LEU A 9 -42.45 -15.36 7.26
C LEU A 9 -41.84 -14.10 6.65
N ALA A 10 -42.51 -12.96 6.74
CA ALA A 10 -41.95 -11.69 6.24
C ALA A 10 -40.71 -11.26 7.00
N LEU A 11 -40.65 -11.44 8.32
CA LEU A 11 -39.47 -11.16 9.15
C LEU A 11 -38.28 -12.05 8.78
N ALA A 12 -38.52 -13.33 8.54
CA ALA A 12 -37.45 -14.26 8.15
C ALA A 12 -36.81 -13.87 6.80
N ILE A 13 -37.63 -13.45 5.83
CA ILE A 13 -37.14 -13.01 4.52
C ILE A 13 -36.28 -11.74 4.66
N SER A 14 -36.72 -10.78 5.48
CA SER A 14 -35.98 -9.54 5.72
C SER A 14 -34.62 -9.79 6.34
N LEU A 15 -34.51 -10.69 7.31
CA LEU A 15 -33.25 -11.06 7.94
C LEU A 15 -32.28 -11.72 6.95
N SER A 16 -32.77 -12.59 6.07
CA SER A 16 -31.94 -13.23 5.05
C SER A 16 -31.34 -12.25 4.08
N VAL A 17 -32.07 -11.24 3.65
CA VAL A 17 -31.58 -10.20 2.74
C VAL A 17 -30.51 -9.34 3.42
N SER A 18 -30.70 -8.97 4.67
CA SER A 18 -29.71 -8.20 5.44
C SER A 18 -28.39 -8.96 5.60
N THR A 19 -28.44 -10.24 5.92
CA THR A 19 -27.26 -11.08 6.07
C THR A 19 -26.47 -11.18 4.76
N ARG A 20 -27.13 -11.32 3.63
CA ARG A 20 -26.48 -11.37 2.33
C ARG A 20 -25.77 -10.05 1.99
N ARG A 21 -26.36 -8.92 2.32
CA ARG A 21 -25.74 -7.61 2.08
C ARG A 21 -24.48 -7.41 2.92
N GLU A 22 -24.50 -7.81 4.17
CA GLU A 22 -23.34 -7.74 5.04
C GLU A 22 -22.22 -8.64 4.54
N HIS A 23 -22.54 -9.84 4.11
CA HIS A 23 -21.56 -10.77 3.57
C HIS A 23 -20.93 -10.23 2.27
N ALA A 24 -21.70 -9.63 1.40
CA ALA A 24 -21.20 -9.00 0.19
C ALA A 24 -20.27 -7.82 0.48
N ARG A 25 -20.57 -7.00 1.50
CA ARG A 25 -19.70 -5.90 1.91
C ARG A 25 -18.36 -6.40 2.45
N VAL A 26 -18.35 -7.43 3.27
CA VAL A 26 -17.13 -8.02 3.81
C VAL A 26 -16.25 -8.56 2.67
N VAL A 27 -16.82 -9.27 1.71
CA VAL A 27 -16.08 -9.78 0.56
C VAL A 27 -15.56 -8.64 -0.31
N ALA A 28 -16.33 -7.59 -0.53
CA ALA A 28 -15.87 -6.44 -1.34
C ALA A 28 -14.75 -5.64 -0.67
N SER A 29 -14.70 -5.60 0.67
CA SER A 29 -13.64 -4.89 1.39
C SER A 29 -12.36 -5.71 1.56
N LEU A 30 -12.42 -7.04 1.49
CA LEU A 30 -11.26 -7.92 1.63
C LEU A 30 -10.10 -7.58 0.67
N PRO A 31 -10.32 -7.33 -0.63
CA PRO A 31 -9.22 -6.96 -1.52
C PRO A 31 -8.48 -5.68 -1.13
N ALA A 32 -9.16 -4.73 -0.49
CA ALA A 32 -8.54 -3.50 -0.04
C ALA A 32 -7.67 -3.69 1.20
N SER A 33 -7.97 -4.68 2.05
CA SER A 33 -7.24 -4.95 3.29
C SER A 33 -6.22 -6.08 3.15
N VAL A 34 -6.39 -7.02 2.22
CA VAL A 34 -5.56 -8.22 2.04
C VAL A 34 -4.17 -7.89 1.50
N GLY A 35 -3.87 -6.76 1.03
CA GLY A 35 -2.56 -6.40 0.54
C GLY A 35 -1.85 -5.36 1.38
N SER A 36 -2.33 -5.07 2.58
CA SER A 36 -1.75 -4.03 3.42
C SER A 36 -0.69 -4.62 4.36
N TYR A 37 0.50 -4.05 4.29
CA TYR A 37 1.66 -4.49 5.06
C TYR A 37 2.26 -3.31 5.82
N SER A 38 3.05 -3.64 6.82
CA SER A 38 3.81 -2.68 7.61
C SER A 38 5.30 -2.94 7.39
N ALA A 39 6.08 -1.90 7.21
CA ALA A 39 7.51 -2.02 6.99
C ALA A 39 8.26 -0.81 7.55
N LEU A 40 9.52 -1.01 7.89
CA LEU A 40 10.42 0.09 8.20
C LEU A 40 10.99 0.65 6.91
N ALA A 41 10.93 1.95 6.77
CA ALA A 41 11.45 2.67 5.61
C ALA A 41 12.44 3.74 6.06
N ALA A 42 13.53 3.86 5.32
CA ALA A 42 14.56 4.85 5.59
C ALA A 42 14.70 5.81 4.41
N ALA A 43 14.76 7.11 4.71
CA ALA A 43 15.08 8.12 3.71
C ALA A 43 16.55 7.97 3.30
N THR A 44 16.82 7.95 1.99
CA THR A 44 18.18 7.96 1.49
C THR A 44 18.66 9.39 1.25
N GLY A 45 19.95 9.61 1.47
CA GLY A 45 20.57 10.87 1.12
C GLY A 45 20.81 10.99 -0.39
N PRO A 46 21.14 12.19 -0.87
CA PRO A 46 21.48 12.38 -2.27
C PRO A 46 22.76 11.63 -2.63
N ARG A 47 22.72 10.92 -3.76
CA ARG A 47 23.88 10.19 -4.26
C ARG A 47 24.52 10.98 -5.39
N ALA A 48 25.62 11.61 -5.09
CA ALA A 48 26.30 12.50 -6.01
C ALA A 48 26.92 11.80 -7.22
N ARG A 49 27.07 10.47 -7.22
CA ARG A 49 27.81 9.75 -8.26
C ARG A 49 27.01 8.75 -9.08
N ALA A 50 25.84 8.32 -8.61
CA ALA A 50 25.01 7.38 -9.36
C ALA A 50 24.10 8.14 -10.31
N ARG A 51 24.15 7.85 -11.60
CA ARG A 51 23.29 8.46 -12.60
C ARG A 51 21.98 7.70 -12.78
N GLU A 52 22.01 6.40 -12.49
CA GLU A 52 20.86 5.51 -12.63
C GLU A 52 20.74 4.60 -11.43
N THR A 53 19.52 4.15 -11.17
CA THR A 53 19.25 3.10 -10.20
C THR A 53 19.60 1.73 -10.77
N SER A 54 19.58 0.68 -9.94
CA SER A 54 19.79 -0.68 -10.42
C SER A 54 18.71 -1.17 -11.38
N CYS A 55 17.56 -0.50 -11.41
CA CYS A 55 16.49 -0.77 -12.39
C CYS A 55 16.62 0.05 -13.67
N GLY A 56 17.71 0.82 -13.85
CA GLY A 56 17.91 1.64 -15.03
C GLY A 56 17.12 2.94 -15.05
N VAL A 57 16.63 3.39 -13.90
CA VAL A 57 15.87 4.63 -13.79
C VAL A 57 16.80 5.79 -13.49
N ALA A 58 16.64 6.90 -14.22
CA ALA A 58 17.47 8.08 -14.01
C ALA A 58 17.30 8.65 -12.61
N LEU A 59 18.42 8.89 -11.93
CA LEU A 59 18.45 9.45 -10.59
C LEU A 59 18.51 10.97 -10.67
N ASP A 60 17.48 11.62 -10.17
CA ASP A 60 17.46 13.07 -9.97
C ASP A 60 16.75 13.40 -8.65
N ASN A 61 16.71 14.69 -8.31
CA ASN A 61 16.09 15.15 -7.06
C ASN A 61 14.56 15.06 -7.07
N ARG A 62 13.96 14.75 -8.20
CA ARG A 62 12.51 14.65 -8.38
C ARG A 62 12.00 13.22 -8.44
N LEU A 63 12.90 12.25 -8.52
CA LEU A 63 12.52 10.85 -8.62
C LEU A 63 11.76 10.41 -7.38
N VAL A 64 10.51 10.00 -7.57
CA VAL A 64 9.66 9.43 -6.53
C VAL A 64 9.69 7.92 -6.70
N GLY A 65 10.47 7.24 -5.87
CA GLY A 65 10.63 5.81 -5.97
C GLY A 65 11.08 5.17 -4.67
N VAL A 66 10.92 3.86 -4.63
CA VAL A 66 11.28 3.05 -3.48
C VAL A 66 12.35 2.04 -3.89
N TYR A 67 13.30 1.80 -3.01
CA TYR A 67 14.30 0.74 -3.17
C TYR A 67 13.86 -0.45 -2.33
N SER A 68 13.83 -1.62 -2.94
CA SER A 68 13.48 -2.87 -2.24
C SER A 68 14.49 -3.96 -2.57
N PRO A 69 14.92 -4.75 -1.57
CA PRO A 69 15.83 -5.87 -1.82
C PRO A 69 15.14 -7.07 -2.47
N VAL A 70 13.81 -7.14 -2.43
CA VAL A 70 13.06 -8.34 -2.83
C VAL A 70 12.03 -8.10 -3.92
N LEU A 71 11.48 -6.90 -4.03
CA LEU A 71 10.44 -6.62 -5.03
C LEU A 71 11.06 -6.33 -6.40
N PRO A 72 10.42 -6.81 -7.48
CA PRO A 72 10.92 -6.56 -8.84
C PRO A 72 10.86 -5.10 -9.25
N CYS A 73 11.72 -4.72 -10.19
CA CYS A 73 11.71 -3.41 -10.80
C CYS A 73 10.33 -3.07 -11.39
N GLY A 74 9.88 -1.85 -11.18
CA GLY A 74 8.65 -1.36 -11.79
C GLY A 74 7.36 -1.71 -11.04
N VAL A 75 7.42 -2.54 -10.01
CA VAL A 75 6.24 -2.83 -9.19
C VAL A 75 5.75 -1.54 -8.54
N ARG A 76 4.46 -1.28 -8.64
CA ARG A 76 3.85 -0.07 -8.10
C ARG A 76 3.23 -0.35 -6.74
N LEU A 77 3.48 0.55 -5.81
CA LEU A 77 3.04 0.42 -4.43
C LEU A 77 2.32 1.69 -3.99
N TYR A 78 1.27 1.51 -3.20
CA TYR A 78 0.73 2.59 -2.38
C TYR A 78 1.47 2.62 -1.06
N LEU A 79 1.98 3.77 -0.69
CA LEU A 79 2.70 3.97 0.56
C LEU A 79 1.97 4.99 1.42
N ASP A 80 1.80 4.66 2.69
CA ASP A 80 1.08 5.50 3.64
C ASP A 80 1.94 5.77 4.87
N HIS A 81 2.00 7.02 5.25
CA HIS A 81 2.66 7.46 6.48
C HIS A 81 1.85 8.61 7.09
N GLY A 82 1.19 8.37 8.22
CA GLY A 82 0.28 9.34 8.81
C GLY A 82 -0.85 9.68 7.85
N SER A 83 -1.02 10.95 7.52
CA SER A 83 -2.01 11.41 6.56
C SER A 83 -1.50 11.45 5.12
N HIS A 84 -0.26 11.06 4.88
CA HIS A 84 0.37 11.10 3.57
C HIS A 84 0.18 9.79 2.83
N HIS A 85 -0.26 9.84 1.58
CA HIS A 85 -0.49 8.70 0.72
C HIS A 85 0.17 8.96 -0.63
N VAL A 86 1.06 8.08 -1.05
CA VAL A 86 1.82 8.27 -2.29
C VAL A 86 1.87 6.97 -3.08
N LEU A 87 1.65 7.06 -4.37
CA LEU A 87 1.89 5.95 -5.29
C LEU A 87 3.33 6.05 -5.79
N ALA A 88 4.10 4.99 -5.63
CA ALA A 88 5.50 4.94 -6.04
C ALA A 88 5.83 3.60 -6.69
N SER A 89 6.88 3.59 -7.51
CA SER A 89 7.37 2.37 -8.13
C SER A 89 8.68 1.93 -7.50
N VAL A 90 8.95 0.62 -7.54
CA VAL A 90 10.26 0.08 -7.19
C VAL A 90 11.24 0.48 -8.29
N VAL A 91 12.24 1.29 -7.93
CA VAL A 91 13.19 1.86 -8.87
C VAL A 91 14.58 1.23 -8.77
N GLY A 92 14.82 0.41 -7.77
CA GLY A 92 16.10 -0.23 -7.60
C GLY A 92 16.21 -1.02 -6.32
N ARG A 93 17.40 -1.56 -6.08
CA ARG A 93 17.77 -2.21 -4.82
C ARG A 93 18.44 -1.21 -3.90
N PRO A 94 18.30 -1.35 -2.58
CA PRO A 94 19.02 -0.50 -1.65
C PRO A 94 20.53 -0.67 -1.84
N PRO A 95 21.27 0.41 -1.84
CA PRO A 95 22.70 0.35 -2.13
C PRO A 95 23.56 -0.18 -0.99
N THR A 96 23.04 -0.17 0.21
CA THR A 96 23.72 -0.66 1.41
C THR A 96 22.75 -1.46 2.24
N VAL A 97 23.29 -2.32 3.11
CA VAL A 97 22.46 -3.02 4.09
C VAL A 97 21.91 -1.98 5.05
N LEU A 98 20.65 -1.64 4.89
CA LEU A 98 19.94 -0.74 5.78
C LEU A 98 19.23 -1.56 6.84
N ALA A 99 19.09 -0.98 8.04
CA ALA A 99 18.24 -1.53 9.10
C ALA A 99 16.75 -1.33 8.80
N ALA A 100 16.38 -1.19 7.52
CA ALA A 100 15.04 -0.94 7.05
C ALA A 100 14.75 -1.82 5.84
N GLU A 101 13.47 -2.18 5.68
CA GLU A 101 13.04 -3.02 4.55
C GLU A 101 12.97 -2.25 3.24
N PHE A 102 12.63 -0.96 3.31
CA PHE A 102 12.59 -0.08 2.15
C PHE A 102 13.51 1.11 2.35
N ALA A 103 14.13 1.54 1.27
CA ALA A 103 14.76 2.85 1.19
C ALA A 103 13.92 3.74 0.28
N LEU A 104 13.78 5.00 0.65
CA LEU A 104 12.97 5.98 -0.07
C LEU A 104 13.87 6.99 -0.76
N THR A 105 13.55 7.34 -2.01
CA THR A 105 14.23 8.47 -2.65
C THR A 105 13.97 9.74 -1.86
N PRO A 106 14.84 10.75 -1.93
CA PRO A 106 14.61 12.01 -1.21
C PRO A 106 13.26 12.65 -1.50
N ALA A 107 12.82 12.63 -2.75
CA ALA A 107 11.52 13.18 -3.14
C ALA A 107 10.35 12.41 -2.52
N LEU A 108 10.43 11.08 -2.51
CA LEU A 108 9.40 10.25 -1.89
C LEU A 108 9.37 10.45 -0.37
N ALA A 109 10.54 10.50 0.27
CA ALA A 109 10.62 10.74 1.70
C ALA A 109 9.96 12.08 2.08
N ARG A 110 10.19 13.12 1.30
CA ARG A 110 9.56 14.42 1.51
C ARG A 110 8.04 14.34 1.37
N ARG A 111 7.54 13.65 0.36
CA ARG A 111 6.09 13.50 0.13
C ARG A 111 5.40 12.73 1.25
N LEU A 112 6.08 11.72 1.80
CA LEU A 112 5.56 10.92 2.92
C LEU A 112 5.82 11.56 4.28
N GLY A 113 6.62 12.60 4.35
CA GLY A 113 7.01 13.19 5.63
C GLY A 113 7.89 12.28 6.47
N VAL A 114 8.71 11.43 5.83
CA VAL A 114 9.60 10.49 6.52
C VAL A 114 10.97 11.13 6.72
N ASN A 115 11.39 11.22 7.96
CA ASN A 115 12.74 11.60 8.36
C ASN A 115 13.39 10.44 9.11
N GLY A 116 14.59 10.02 8.68
CA GLY A 116 15.28 8.89 9.27
C GLY A 116 14.56 7.58 8.96
N VAL A 117 14.47 6.71 9.96
CA VAL A 117 13.80 5.42 9.83
C VAL A 117 12.42 5.50 10.48
N ARG A 118 11.39 5.19 9.71
CA ARG A 118 10.00 5.22 10.19
C ARG A 118 9.22 4.01 9.69
N ARG A 119 8.24 3.60 10.46
CA ARG A 119 7.29 2.57 10.05
C ARG A 119 6.27 3.17 9.11
N ILE A 120 6.10 2.54 7.96
CA ILE A 120 5.10 2.92 6.97
C ILE A 120 4.18 1.74 6.71
N HIS A 121 3.04 2.02 6.10
CA HIS A 121 2.15 0.98 5.56
C HIS A 121 2.21 1.02 4.05
N TRP A 122 2.09 -0.16 3.44
CA TRP A 122 2.15 -0.25 1.99
C TRP A 122 1.27 -1.37 1.47
N SER A 123 0.87 -1.24 0.22
CA SER A 123 0.10 -2.26 -0.48
C SER A 123 0.46 -2.24 -1.96
N TYR A 124 0.21 -3.34 -2.64
CA TYR A 124 0.39 -3.38 -4.08
C TYR A 124 -0.67 -2.55 -4.77
N ALA A 125 -0.26 -1.71 -5.71
CA ALA A 125 -1.19 -1.04 -6.58
C ALA A 125 -1.70 -2.02 -7.64
N ALA A 126 -2.98 -1.94 -7.97
CA ALA A 126 -3.54 -2.77 -9.02
C ALA A 126 -2.83 -2.46 -10.34
N GLN A 127 -2.34 -3.50 -11.00
CA GLN A 127 -1.73 -3.37 -12.31
C GLN A 127 -2.79 -3.67 -13.35
N THR A 128 -3.08 -2.67 -14.16
CA THR A 128 -3.96 -2.82 -15.29
C THR A 128 -3.16 -2.93 -16.58
#